data_ad769829ef1d97df4f5764c9b53bb320
#
_entry.id   ad769829ef1d97df4f5764c9b53bb320
#
_cell.length_a   1.000
_cell.length_b   1.000
_cell.length_c   1.000
_cell.angle_alpha   90.00
_cell.angle_beta   90.00
_cell.angle_gamma   90.00
#
_symmetry.space_group_name_H-M   'P 1'
#
loop_
_entity.id
_entity.type
_entity.pdbx_description
1 polymer ?
#
loop_
_entity_poly.entity_id
_entity_poly.type
_entity_poly.pdbx_seq_one_letter_code
_entity_poly.pdbx_strand_id
1 'polypeptide(L)'
;RNTQIYIQEETYVCKNVDPWGGSYYVESLTNELAHKAWEHIQEIESLGGMAKAIETGVPKMRIEEAAARTQARIDSGAQTIVGTNKYRLEKEDPIDILEVDNTAVRLEQIENLKRLKEGRNQAEVDKALAAITECVKTGKGNLLELAVEAAHVRATLGEISDACETIVGRYKAVIRTISGVYSSESKKDTDFARACELTEEFAKKEGRRPRIMIAKMGQDGHDRGAKVVATGYADCGFDVDMGPLFQTPAEAARDAVENDVHVVGVSSLAAGHKTLIPQIIEELKKLGREDILVIAGGVIPAQDYDFLYKAG
;
A
#
# COMPACT_ATOMS: atom_id res chain seq x y z
N ARG A 1 -11.16 5.91 -20.09
CA ARG A 1 -11.05 7.06 -21.01
C ARG A 1 -12.06 6.97 -22.17
N ASN A 2 -12.14 5.84 -22.89
CA ASN A 2 -13.03 5.71 -24.06
C ASN A 2 -14.51 5.83 -23.69
N THR A 3 -14.92 5.42 -22.51
CA THR A 3 -16.30 5.60 -22.01
C THR A 3 -16.69 7.08 -21.96
N GLN A 4 -15.81 7.93 -21.42
CA GLN A 4 -16.06 9.38 -21.35
C GLN A 4 -16.10 10.01 -22.74
N ILE A 5 -15.18 9.61 -23.64
CA ILE A 5 -15.16 10.08 -25.02
C ILE A 5 -16.44 9.68 -25.76
N TYR A 6 -16.88 8.42 -25.60
CA TYR A 6 -18.12 7.93 -26.19
C TYR A 6 -19.34 8.74 -25.74
N ILE A 7 -19.46 8.97 -24.41
CA ILE A 7 -20.54 9.79 -23.86
C ILE A 7 -20.50 11.22 -24.43
N GLN A 8 -19.31 11.81 -24.54
CA GLN A 8 -19.14 13.16 -25.03
C GLN A 8 -19.46 13.30 -26.54
N GLU A 9 -19.06 12.35 -27.36
CA GLU A 9 -19.18 12.44 -28.82
C GLU A 9 -20.46 11.83 -29.36
N GLU A 10 -20.94 10.73 -28.79
CA GLU A 10 -22.07 9.94 -29.28
C GLU A 10 -23.42 10.27 -28.60
N THR A 11 -23.39 11.02 -27.47
CA THR A 11 -24.60 11.43 -26.79
C THR A 11 -24.83 12.94 -26.95
N TYR A 12 -26.08 13.38 -26.63
CA TYR A 12 -26.40 14.80 -26.66
C TYR A 12 -26.05 15.58 -25.40
N VAL A 13 -25.33 14.96 -24.47
CA VAL A 13 -25.00 15.57 -23.15
C VAL A 13 -24.24 16.87 -23.30
N CYS A 14 -23.36 16.97 -24.30
CA CYS A 14 -22.57 18.18 -24.55
C CYS A 14 -23.28 19.29 -25.34
N LYS A 15 -24.57 19.07 -25.75
CA LYS A 15 -25.33 20.11 -26.44
C LYS A 15 -25.89 21.19 -25.50
N ASN A 16 -26.04 20.86 -24.24
CA ASN A 16 -26.50 21.78 -23.22
C ASN A 16 -25.32 22.17 -22.28
N VAL A 17 -25.30 23.45 -21.93
CA VAL A 17 -24.42 23.92 -20.84
C VAL A 17 -25.09 23.51 -19.54
N ASP A 18 -24.33 22.83 -18.66
CA ASP A 18 -24.81 22.33 -17.38
C ASP A 18 -26.14 21.53 -17.48
N PRO A 19 -26.13 20.35 -18.10
CA PRO A 19 -27.34 19.56 -18.32
C PRO A 19 -28.03 19.11 -17.02
N TRP A 20 -27.38 19.14 -15.89
CA TRP A 20 -27.91 18.79 -14.57
C TRP A 20 -28.36 20.02 -13.76
N GLY A 21 -28.08 21.22 -14.22
CA GLY A 21 -28.41 22.47 -13.57
C GLY A 21 -29.92 22.60 -13.29
N GLY A 22 -30.27 23.09 -12.11
CA GLY A 22 -31.63 23.27 -11.65
C GLY A 22 -32.33 21.99 -11.14
N SER A 23 -31.67 20.85 -11.16
CA SER A 23 -32.17 19.65 -10.46
C SER A 23 -32.07 19.86 -8.95
N TYR A 24 -33.16 19.86 -8.22
CA TYR A 24 -33.17 20.07 -6.76
C TYR A 24 -32.23 19.12 -6.01
N TYR A 25 -32.17 17.84 -6.44
CA TYR A 25 -31.29 16.86 -5.84
C TYR A 25 -29.80 17.19 -6.10
N VAL A 26 -29.46 17.50 -7.35
CA VAL A 26 -28.07 17.80 -7.74
C VAL A 26 -27.59 19.08 -7.07
N GLU A 27 -28.40 20.12 -7.03
CA GLU A 27 -28.07 21.40 -6.37
C GLU A 27 -27.86 21.20 -4.86
N SER A 28 -28.77 20.46 -4.19
CA SER A 28 -28.64 20.16 -2.76
C SER A 28 -27.37 19.36 -2.48
N LEU A 29 -27.13 18.28 -3.25
CA LEU A 29 -25.93 17.45 -3.09
C LEU A 29 -24.65 18.22 -3.35
N THR A 30 -24.62 19.08 -4.38
CA THR A 30 -23.46 19.93 -4.70
C THR A 30 -23.15 20.88 -3.54
N ASN A 31 -24.19 21.53 -3.00
CA ASN A 31 -24.03 22.44 -1.87
C ASN A 31 -23.50 21.70 -0.62
N GLU A 32 -24.05 20.55 -0.29
CA GLU A 32 -23.61 19.76 0.85
C GLU A 32 -22.16 19.28 0.70
N LEU A 33 -21.78 18.80 -0.50
CA LEU A 33 -20.40 18.37 -0.79
C LEU A 33 -19.42 19.54 -0.70
N ALA A 34 -19.82 20.72 -1.23
CA ALA A 34 -18.98 21.93 -1.15
C ALA A 34 -18.73 22.36 0.30
N HIS A 35 -19.75 22.33 1.15
CA HIS A 35 -19.58 22.66 2.57
C HIS A 35 -18.69 21.67 3.29
N LYS A 36 -18.88 20.36 3.11
CA LYS A 36 -18.03 19.33 3.71
C LYS A 36 -16.59 19.41 3.22
N ALA A 37 -16.37 19.67 1.95
CA ALA A 37 -15.03 19.88 1.41
C ALA A 37 -14.37 21.11 2.04
N TRP A 38 -15.12 22.19 2.22
CA TRP A 38 -14.65 23.41 2.84
C TRP A 38 -14.27 23.21 4.32
N GLU A 39 -15.05 22.46 5.08
CA GLU A 39 -14.71 22.07 6.45
C GLU A 39 -13.35 21.35 6.53
N HIS A 40 -13.10 20.42 5.62
CA HIS A 40 -11.80 19.74 5.54
C HIS A 40 -10.66 20.69 5.18
N ILE A 41 -10.88 21.63 4.26
CA ILE A 41 -9.87 22.64 3.92
C ILE A 41 -9.55 23.50 5.14
N GLN A 42 -10.57 23.99 5.85
CA GLN A 42 -10.37 24.79 7.07
C GLN A 42 -9.64 24.01 8.17
N GLU A 43 -9.94 22.72 8.36
CA GLU A 43 -9.22 21.84 9.29
C GLU A 43 -7.72 21.78 8.94
N ILE A 44 -7.38 21.54 7.67
CA ILE A 44 -6.00 21.45 7.20
C ILE A 44 -5.27 22.78 7.36
N GLU A 45 -5.91 23.91 7.03
CA GLU A 45 -5.33 25.25 7.21
C GLU A 45 -5.09 25.57 8.70
N SER A 46 -5.99 25.15 9.58
CA SER A 46 -5.83 25.33 11.03
C SER A 46 -4.62 24.57 11.61
N LEU A 47 -4.22 23.47 10.96
CA LEU A 47 -3.02 22.70 11.30
C LEU A 47 -1.73 23.33 10.77
N GLY A 48 -1.83 24.41 10.00
CA GLY A 48 -0.70 25.10 9.39
C GLY A 48 -0.39 24.64 7.96
N GLY A 49 -1.40 24.15 7.25
CA GLY A 49 -1.33 23.69 5.87
C GLY A 49 -1.06 22.19 5.73
N MET A 50 -1.14 21.70 4.49
CA MET A 50 -1.10 20.28 4.18
C MET A 50 0.20 19.59 4.64
N ALA A 51 1.36 20.23 4.49
CA ALA A 51 2.63 19.63 4.91
C ALA A 51 2.64 19.28 6.41
N LYS A 52 2.21 20.21 7.25
CA LYS A 52 2.10 19.99 8.70
C LYS A 52 1.00 18.99 9.06
N ALA A 53 -0.13 19.04 8.35
CA ALA A 53 -1.20 18.06 8.53
C ALA A 53 -0.73 16.63 8.21
N ILE A 54 0.12 16.44 7.20
CA ILE A 54 0.74 15.14 6.88
C ILE A 54 1.65 14.67 8.04
N GLU A 55 2.44 15.55 8.63
CA GLU A 55 3.28 15.23 9.78
C GLU A 55 2.45 14.76 10.99
N THR A 56 1.27 15.32 11.21
CA THR A 56 0.34 14.87 12.27
C THR A 56 -0.36 13.56 11.95
N GLY A 57 -0.37 13.13 10.69
CA GLY A 57 -1.02 11.93 10.19
C GLY A 57 -2.53 12.07 9.92
N VAL A 58 -3.14 13.25 10.12
CA VAL A 58 -4.59 13.47 9.97
C VAL A 58 -5.13 13.06 8.59
N PRO A 59 -4.57 13.51 7.45
CA PRO A 59 -5.10 13.12 6.14
C PRO A 59 -5.05 11.61 5.91
N LYS A 60 -3.96 10.97 6.37
CA LYS A 60 -3.77 9.53 6.23
C LYS A 60 -4.78 8.73 7.04
N MET A 61 -5.01 9.12 8.31
CA MET A 61 -6.01 8.46 9.17
C MET A 61 -7.41 8.55 8.57
N ARG A 62 -7.81 9.70 8.00
CA ARG A 62 -9.11 9.89 7.35
C ARG A 62 -9.29 8.96 6.14
N ILE A 63 -8.24 8.80 5.33
CA ILE A 63 -8.25 7.90 4.17
C ILE A 63 -8.35 6.44 4.63
N GLU A 64 -7.61 6.06 5.65
CA GLU A 64 -7.62 4.69 6.19
C GLU A 64 -8.96 4.34 6.84
N GLU A 65 -9.56 5.27 7.59
CA GLU A 65 -10.90 5.11 8.15
C GLU A 65 -11.96 4.91 7.06
N ALA A 66 -11.96 5.76 6.03
CA ALA A 66 -12.89 5.64 4.92
C ALA A 66 -12.70 4.32 4.14
N ALA A 67 -11.46 3.87 3.96
CA ALA A 67 -11.13 2.62 3.30
C ALA A 67 -11.61 1.40 4.11
N ALA A 68 -11.38 1.38 5.44
CA ALA A 68 -11.83 0.31 6.32
C ALA A 68 -13.36 0.20 6.35
N ARG A 69 -14.05 1.34 6.41
CA ARG A 69 -15.53 1.39 6.36
C ARG A 69 -16.08 0.88 5.04
N THR A 70 -15.48 1.28 3.93
CA THR A 70 -15.89 0.82 2.60
C THR A 70 -15.67 -0.68 2.45
N GLN A 71 -14.52 -1.19 2.89
CA GLN A 71 -14.22 -2.63 2.82
C GLN A 71 -15.21 -3.43 3.67
N ALA A 72 -15.49 -3.00 4.89
CA ALA A 72 -16.46 -3.67 5.76
C ALA A 72 -17.87 -3.76 5.13
N ARG A 73 -18.30 -2.71 4.40
CA ARG A 73 -19.56 -2.73 3.66
C ARG A 73 -19.55 -3.68 2.47
N ILE A 74 -18.40 -3.81 1.80
CA ILE A 74 -18.22 -4.76 0.68
C ILE A 74 -18.26 -6.18 1.23
N ASP A 75 -17.51 -6.47 2.28
CA ASP A 75 -17.38 -7.81 2.88
C ASP A 75 -18.71 -8.29 3.48
N SER A 76 -19.42 -7.41 4.17
CA SER A 76 -20.76 -7.70 4.70
C SER A 76 -21.89 -7.76 3.66
N GLY A 77 -21.61 -7.45 2.38
CA GLY A 77 -22.58 -7.38 1.31
C GLY A 77 -23.49 -6.14 1.35
N ALA A 78 -23.30 -5.22 2.29
CA ALA A 78 -24.07 -3.96 2.37
C ALA A 78 -23.79 -3.06 1.16
N GLN A 79 -22.60 -3.17 0.56
CA GLN A 79 -22.25 -2.53 -0.70
C GLN A 79 -22.00 -3.60 -1.76
N THR A 80 -22.79 -3.60 -2.83
CA THR A 80 -22.61 -4.55 -3.93
C THR A 80 -21.52 -4.10 -4.90
N ILE A 81 -20.55 -4.98 -5.15
CA ILE A 81 -19.59 -4.88 -6.25
C ILE A 81 -19.85 -6.05 -7.17
N VAL A 82 -20.37 -5.77 -8.36
CA VAL A 82 -20.72 -6.78 -9.36
C VAL A 82 -19.47 -7.59 -9.77
N GLY A 83 -19.58 -8.91 -9.77
CA GLY A 83 -18.48 -9.82 -10.07
C GLY A 83 -17.50 -10.03 -8.92
N THR A 84 -17.63 -9.30 -7.82
CA THR A 84 -16.74 -9.47 -6.63
C THR A 84 -17.49 -10.12 -5.48
N ASN A 85 -18.54 -9.49 -4.95
CA ASN A 85 -19.33 -10.03 -3.84
C ASN A 85 -20.79 -10.39 -4.23
N LYS A 86 -21.20 -10.05 -5.46
CA LYS A 86 -22.50 -10.41 -6.00
C LYS A 86 -22.43 -10.66 -7.49
N TYR A 87 -23.30 -11.52 -8.01
CA TYR A 87 -23.37 -11.89 -9.44
C TYR A 87 -22.05 -12.46 -9.97
N ARG A 88 -21.37 -13.27 -9.16
CA ARG A 88 -20.16 -14.00 -9.56
C ARG A 88 -20.55 -15.16 -10.47
N LEU A 89 -19.68 -15.50 -11.40
CA LEU A 89 -19.77 -16.76 -12.15
C LEU A 89 -19.38 -17.93 -11.23
N GLU A 90 -20.07 -19.07 -11.35
CA GLU A 90 -19.72 -20.29 -10.62
C GLU A 90 -18.35 -20.83 -11.09
N LYS A 91 -18.04 -20.61 -12.36
CA LYS A 91 -16.78 -21.01 -12.96
C LYS A 91 -16.32 -19.90 -13.91
N GLU A 92 -15.08 -19.46 -13.71
CA GLU A 92 -14.41 -18.50 -14.60
C GLU A 92 -13.39 -19.25 -15.46
N ASP A 93 -13.29 -18.85 -16.74
CA ASP A 93 -12.25 -19.37 -17.61
C ASP A 93 -10.87 -18.84 -17.16
N PRO A 94 -9.80 -19.66 -17.27
CA PRO A 94 -8.46 -19.22 -16.98
C PRO A 94 -8.07 -18.03 -17.87
N ILE A 95 -7.46 -17.02 -17.28
CA ILE A 95 -6.93 -15.86 -18.00
C ILE A 95 -5.41 -15.96 -18.04
N ASP A 96 -4.83 -15.73 -19.20
CA ASP A 96 -3.37 -15.62 -19.32
C ASP A 96 -2.89 -14.39 -18.55
N ILE A 97 -2.07 -14.62 -17.53
CA ILE A 97 -1.55 -13.57 -16.67
C ILE A 97 -0.08 -13.38 -16.98
N LEU A 98 0.31 -12.10 -17.19
CA LEU A 98 1.71 -11.74 -17.33
C LEU A 98 2.41 -11.94 -15.96
N GLU A 99 3.27 -12.94 -15.89
CA GLU A 99 4.12 -13.17 -14.73
C GLU A 99 5.43 -12.39 -14.87
N VAL A 100 5.81 -11.67 -13.82
CA VAL A 100 7.08 -10.96 -13.75
C VAL A 100 8.04 -11.75 -12.86
N ASP A 101 9.15 -12.23 -13.45
CA ASP A 101 10.25 -12.80 -12.67
C ASP A 101 11.02 -11.67 -11.96
N ASN A 102 10.67 -11.42 -10.70
CA ASN A 102 11.29 -10.35 -9.90
C ASN A 102 12.80 -10.56 -9.70
N THR A 103 13.28 -11.82 -9.69
CA THR A 103 14.69 -12.12 -9.56
C THR A 103 15.45 -11.75 -10.82
N ALA A 104 14.94 -12.15 -11.98
CA ALA A 104 15.54 -11.80 -13.28
C ALA A 104 15.57 -10.29 -13.50
N VAL A 105 14.46 -9.60 -13.25
CA VAL A 105 14.35 -8.13 -13.36
C VAL A 105 15.36 -7.42 -12.43
N ARG A 106 15.49 -7.89 -11.19
CA ARG A 106 16.44 -7.32 -10.23
C ARG A 106 17.88 -7.50 -10.68
N LEU A 107 18.26 -8.69 -11.13
CA LEU A 107 19.61 -8.99 -11.61
C LEU A 107 19.96 -8.19 -12.87
N GLU A 108 19.03 -8.10 -13.81
CA GLU A 108 19.18 -7.27 -15.01
C GLU A 108 19.41 -5.79 -14.65
N GLN A 109 18.62 -5.26 -13.71
CA GLN A 109 18.78 -3.87 -13.29
C GLN A 109 20.11 -3.62 -12.57
N ILE A 110 20.60 -4.56 -11.75
CA ILE A 110 21.92 -4.47 -11.12
C ILE A 110 23.02 -4.43 -12.17
N GLU A 111 22.93 -5.29 -13.18
CA GLU A 111 23.92 -5.31 -14.27
C GLU A 111 23.87 -4.05 -15.12
N ASN A 112 22.68 -3.51 -15.39
CA ASN A 112 22.51 -2.24 -16.10
C ASN A 112 23.15 -1.07 -15.34
N LEU A 113 22.94 -1.00 -14.03
CA LEU A 113 23.55 0.02 -13.16
C LEU A 113 25.08 -0.11 -13.11
N LYS A 114 25.59 -1.33 -13.06
CA LYS A 114 27.04 -1.60 -13.07
C LYS A 114 27.65 -1.09 -14.38
N ARG A 115 27.12 -1.48 -15.53
CA ARG A 115 27.58 -1.01 -16.85
C ARG A 115 27.52 0.52 -16.99
N LEU A 116 26.44 1.14 -16.48
CA LEU A 116 26.31 2.59 -16.49
C LEU A 116 27.39 3.26 -15.67
N LYS A 117 27.68 2.77 -14.48
CA LYS A 117 28.70 3.33 -13.58
C LYS A 117 30.13 3.12 -14.11
N GLU A 118 30.42 2.01 -14.77
CA GLU A 118 31.71 1.72 -15.40
C GLU A 118 31.97 2.63 -16.62
N GLY A 119 30.94 3.01 -17.36
CA GLY A 119 31.05 3.77 -18.61
C GLY A 119 30.92 5.29 -18.48
N ARG A 120 30.79 5.85 -17.26
CA ARG A 120 30.57 7.29 -17.03
C ARG A 120 31.82 8.02 -16.55
N ASN A 121 31.85 9.33 -16.69
CA ASN A 121 32.86 10.19 -16.04
C ASN A 121 32.46 10.48 -14.59
N GLN A 122 33.10 9.78 -13.66
CA GLN A 122 32.76 9.90 -12.23
C GLN A 122 32.98 11.32 -11.69
N ALA A 123 34.01 12.04 -12.12
CA ALA A 123 34.28 13.38 -11.66
C ALA A 123 33.17 14.40 -12.05
N GLU A 124 32.57 14.24 -13.22
CA GLU A 124 31.44 15.06 -13.66
C GLU A 124 30.18 14.74 -12.84
N VAL A 125 29.94 13.45 -12.56
CA VAL A 125 28.84 13.02 -11.70
C VAL A 125 28.99 13.59 -10.29
N ASP A 126 30.15 13.46 -9.69
CA ASP A 126 30.42 13.97 -8.32
C ASP A 126 30.21 15.49 -8.26
N LYS A 127 30.66 16.24 -9.27
CA LYS A 127 30.42 17.68 -9.39
C LYS A 127 28.93 18.02 -9.47
N ALA A 128 28.16 17.30 -10.28
CA ALA A 128 26.73 17.52 -10.45
C ALA A 128 25.95 17.20 -9.15
N LEU A 129 26.30 16.09 -8.47
CA LEU A 129 25.69 15.73 -7.20
C LEU A 129 26.02 16.74 -6.07
N ALA A 130 27.27 17.26 -6.03
CA ALA A 130 27.65 18.32 -5.11
C ALA A 130 26.84 19.61 -5.31
N ALA A 131 26.54 19.97 -6.57
CA ALA A 131 25.70 21.12 -6.88
C ALA A 131 24.25 20.92 -6.38
N ILE A 132 23.69 19.73 -6.46
CA ILE A 132 22.39 19.38 -5.87
C ILE A 132 22.42 19.55 -4.37
N THR A 133 23.42 18.97 -3.69
CA THR A 133 23.60 19.07 -2.23
C THR A 133 23.67 20.54 -1.78
N GLU A 134 24.44 21.36 -2.48
CA GLU A 134 24.58 22.80 -2.15
C GLU A 134 23.26 23.57 -2.40
N CYS A 135 22.52 23.22 -3.46
CA CYS A 135 21.21 23.81 -3.73
C CYS A 135 20.22 23.49 -2.60
N VAL A 136 20.16 22.23 -2.14
CA VAL A 136 19.30 21.83 -1.02
C VAL A 136 19.70 22.53 0.27
N LYS A 137 21.00 22.63 0.56
CA LYS A 137 21.55 23.28 1.76
C LYS A 137 21.25 24.76 1.83
N THR A 138 21.36 25.47 0.70
CA THR A 138 21.23 26.93 0.66
C THR A 138 19.84 27.41 0.30
N GLY A 139 19.00 26.56 -0.28
CA GLY A 139 17.70 26.92 -0.84
C GLY A 139 17.80 27.80 -2.08
N LYS A 140 18.99 27.92 -2.70
CA LYS A 140 19.24 28.77 -3.88
C LYS A 140 19.47 27.92 -5.11
N GLY A 141 18.86 28.31 -6.23
CA GLY A 141 18.99 27.61 -7.51
C GLY A 141 17.71 26.84 -7.88
N ASN A 142 17.80 26.07 -8.96
CA ASN A 142 16.71 25.23 -9.45
C ASN A 142 17.11 23.77 -9.31
N LEU A 143 16.53 23.10 -8.31
CA LEU A 143 16.85 21.70 -8.00
C LEU A 143 16.53 20.75 -9.16
N LEU A 144 15.44 21.02 -9.91
CA LEU A 144 15.07 20.20 -11.06
C LEU A 144 16.07 20.35 -12.21
N GLU A 145 16.53 21.53 -12.50
CA GLU A 145 17.55 21.79 -13.52
C GLU A 145 18.85 21.05 -13.19
N LEU A 146 19.32 21.17 -11.93
CA LEU A 146 20.50 20.45 -11.46
C LEU A 146 20.33 18.93 -11.49
N ALA A 147 19.13 18.40 -11.22
CA ALA A 147 18.85 16.99 -11.34
C ALA A 147 18.87 16.51 -12.81
N VAL A 148 18.39 17.32 -13.75
CA VAL A 148 18.48 17.06 -15.18
C VAL A 148 19.95 17.04 -15.64
N GLU A 149 20.77 17.99 -15.23
CA GLU A 149 22.21 18.02 -15.53
C GLU A 149 22.93 16.78 -14.94
N ALA A 150 22.60 16.38 -13.72
CA ALA A 150 23.12 15.17 -13.11
C ALA A 150 22.73 13.90 -13.90
N ALA A 151 21.50 13.84 -14.39
CA ALA A 151 21.05 12.74 -15.24
C ALA A 151 21.77 12.70 -16.61
N HIS A 152 22.08 13.87 -17.20
CA HIS A 152 22.85 13.98 -18.44
C HIS A 152 24.27 13.41 -18.29
N VAL A 153 24.92 13.65 -17.16
CA VAL A 153 26.24 13.05 -16.86
C VAL A 153 26.15 11.63 -16.31
N ARG A 154 24.97 11.01 -16.36
CA ARG A 154 24.66 9.62 -15.96
C ARG A 154 24.75 9.36 -14.45
N ALA A 155 24.37 10.33 -13.63
CA ALA A 155 24.01 10.04 -12.26
C ALA A 155 22.72 9.17 -12.21
N THR A 156 22.67 8.23 -11.30
CA THR A 156 21.48 7.40 -11.07
C THR A 156 20.43 8.14 -10.25
N LEU A 157 19.17 7.71 -10.33
CA LEU A 157 18.09 8.25 -9.49
C LEU A 157 18.43 8.17 -7.99
N GLY A 158 19.02 7.04 -7.55
CA GLY A 158 19.45 6.87 -6.16
C GLY A 158 20.48 7.93 -5.76
N GLU A 159 21.53 8.12 -6.55
CA GLU A 159 22.59 9.11 -6.26
C GLU A 159 22.04 10.53 -6.18
N ILE A 160 21.10 10.92 -7.07
CA ILE A 160 20.43 12.22 -7.02
C ILE A 160 19.61 12.37 -5.73
N SER A 161 18.87 11.33 -5.36
CA SER A 161 18.09 11.32 -4.11
C SER A 161 19.01 11.39 -2.88
N ASP A 162 20.06 10.58 -2.85
CA ASP A 162 21.04 10.54 -1.76
C ASP A 162 21.70 11.90 -1.55
N ALA A 163 22.03 12.62 -2.64
CA ALA A 163 22.56 13.98 -2.55
C ALA A 163 21.61 14.96 -1.84
N CYS A 164 20.29 14.80 -1.99
CA CYS A 164 19.30 15.57 -1.23
C CYS A 164 19.22 15.07 0.22
N GLU A 165 19.18 13.77 0.42
CA GLU A 165 18.98 13.14 1.73
C GLU A 165 20.11 13.42 2.72
N THR A 166 21.35 13.67 2.25
CA THR A 166 22.46 14.08 3.11
C THR A 166 22.18 15.36 3.89
N ILE A 167 21.28 16.23 3.40
CA ILE A 167 20.93 17.50 4.03
C ILE A 167 19.61 17.41 4.78
N VAL A 168 18.55 16.89 4.11
CA VAL A 168 17.19 16.93 4.66
C VAL A 168 16.76 15.61 5.33
N GLY A 169 17.55 14.55 5.16
CA GLY A 169 17.17 13.21 5.60
C GLY A 169 16.00 12.64 4.82
N ARG A 170 15.63 11.41 5.16
CA ARG A 170 14.44 10.74 4.59
C ARG A 170 13.28 10.82 5.57
N TYR A 171 12.14 11.33 5.10
CA TYR A 171 10.93 11.33 5.89
C TYR A 171 10.47 9.89 6.19
N LYS A 172 10.25 9.60 7.47
CA LYS A 172 9.67 8.35 7.93
C LYS A 172 8.28 8.64 8.48
N ALA A 173 7.25 8.15 7.78
CA ALA A 173 5.87 8.31 8.23
C ALA A 173 5.63 7.57 9.56
N VAL A 174 4.92 8.23 10.48
CA VAL A 174 4.42 7.56 11.68
C VAL A 174 3.28 6.65 11.28
N ILE A 175 3.42 5.35 11.53
CA ILE A 175 2.36 4.37 11.30
C ILE A 175 1.45 4.40 12.54
N ARG A 176 0.17 4.75 12.33
CA ARG A 176 -0.88 4.66 13.34
C ARG A 176 -1.89 3.65 12.87
N THR A 177 -2.28 2.74 13.75
CA THR A 177 -3.37 1.79 13.50
C THR A 177 -4.71 2.42 13.87
N ILE A 178 -5.72 2.16 13.08
CA ILE A 178 -7.11 2.54 13.34
C ILE A 178 -7.82 1.28 13.83
N SER A 179 -8.69 1.38 14.81
CA SER A 179 -9.49 0.28 15.32
C SER A 179 -10.94 0.70 15.54
N GLY A 180 -11.85 -0.26 15.58
CA GLY A 180 -13.27 -0.05 15.85
C GLY A 180 -14.10 0.35 14.62
N VAL A 181 -13.47 0.71 13.50
CA VAL A 181 -14.17 1.15 12.28
C VAL A 181 -14.77 -0.04 11.53
N TYR A 182 -13.97 -1.08 11.33
CA TYR A 182 -14.41 -2.28 10.62
C TYR A 182 -15.51 -3.01 11.41
N SER A 183 -15.31 -3.20 12.70
CA SER A 183 -16.28 -3.85 13.61
C SER A 183 -17.61 -3.09 13.69
N SER A 184 -17.61 -1.76 13.59
CA SER A 184 -18.84 -0.95 13.62
C SER A 184 -19.79 -1.23 12.46
N GLU A 185 -19.25 -1.50 11.27
CA GLU A 185 -20.02 -1.80 10.06
C GLU A 185 -20.35 -3.31 9.95
N SER A 186 -19.51 -4.20 10.55
CA SER A 186 -19.64 -5.66 10.46
C SER A 186 -20.42 -6.29 11.60
N LYS A 187 -21.12 -5.51 12.46
CA LYS A 187 -21.87 -5.99 13.63
C LYS A 187 -22.92 -7.09 13.34
N LYS A 188 -23.41 -7.18 12.13
CA LYS A 188 -24.42 -8.16 11.71
C LYS A 188 -23.81 -9.36 10.98
N ASP A 189 -22.51 -9.37 10.77
CA ASP A 189 -21.80 -10.43 10.08
C ASP A 189 -21.50 -11.56 11.06
N THR A 190 -22.06 -12.74 10.79
CA THR A 190 -21.93 -13.93 11.63
C THR A 190 -20.52 -14.47 11.61
N ASP A 191 -19.81 -14.37 10.47
CA ASP A 191 -18.47 -14.88 10.30
C ASP A 191 -17.46 -13.99 11.05
N PHE A 192 -17.67 -12.67 11.00
CA PHE A 192 -16.89 -11.73 11.81
C PHE A 192 -17.08 -11.98 13.32
N ALA A 193 -18.31 -12.16 13.76
CA ALA A 193 -18.59 -12.47 15.18
C ALA A 193 -17.90 -13.79 15.60
N ARG A 194 -17.95 -14.81 14.74
CA ARG A 194 -17.29 -16.10 15.00
C ARG A 194 -15.76 -15.96 15.07
N ALA A 195 -15.16 -15.13 14.19
CA ALA A 195 -13.72 -14.83 14.25
C ALA A 195 -13.33 -14.19 15.59
N CYS A 196 -14.11 -13.22 16.08
CA CYS A 196 -13.89 -12.59 17.39
C CYS A 196 -13.98 -13.62 18.55
N GLU A 197 -14.97 -14.53 18.53
CA GLU A 197 -15.07 -15.59 19.52
C GLU A 197 -13.82 -16.50 19.54
N LEU A 198 -13.34 -16.90 18.36
CA LEU A 198 -12.16 -17.75 18.25
C LEU A 198 -10.89 -17.08 18.77
N THR A 199 -10.72 -15.77 18.55
CA THR A 199 -9.58 -15.03 19.09
C THR A 199 -9.65 -14.89 20.61
N GLU A 200 -10.84 -14.73 21.18
CA GLU A 200 -11.03 -14.75 22.64
C GLU A 200 -10.77 -16.14 23.24
N GLU A 201 -11.23 -17.22 22.58
CA GLU A 201 -10.93 -18.58 22.99
C GLU A 201 -9.42 -18.85 22.97
N PHE A 202 -8.73 -18.40 21.93
CA PHE A 202 -7.28 -18.51 21.83
C PHE A 202 -6.59 -17.78 22.99
N ALA A 203 -6.98 -16.53 23.23
CA ALA A 203 -6.41 -15.72 24.30
C ALA A 203 -6.59 -16.34 25.69
N LYS A 204 -7.72 -17.02 25.93
CA LYS A 204 -7.98 -17.75 27.19
C LYS A 204 -7.08 -18.99 27.32
N LYS A 205 -6.76 -19.68 26.22
CA LYS A 205 -5.91 -20.90 26.21
C LYS A 205 -4.43 -20.57 26.33
N GLU A 206 -3.97 -19.58 25.56
CA GLU A 206 -2.54 -19.23 25.44
C GLU A 206 -2.09 -18.18 26.44
N GLY A 207 -3.03 -17.51 27.12
CA GLY A 207 -2.72 -16.44 28.07
C GLY A 207 -2.36 -15.10 27.41
N ARG A 208 -2.35 -15.03 26.09
CA ARG A 208 -2.14 -13.81 25.28
C ARG A 208 -2.98 -13.83 24.01
N ARG A 209 -3.26 -12.68 23.46
CA ARG A 209 -3.98 -12.57 22.18
C ARG A 209 -3.16 -13.17 21.03
N PRO A 210 -3.83 -13.71 19.99
CA PRO A 210 -3.11 -14.09 18.77
C PRO A 210 -2.45 -12.84 18.19
N ARG A 211 -1.19 -12.95 17.76
CA ARG A 211 -0.41 -11.85 17.23
C ARG A 211 -0.05 -12.10 15.77
N ILE A 212 -0.29 -11.13 14.92
CA ILE A 212 -0.02 -11.18 13.50
C ILE A 212 0.85 -10.01 13.06
N MET A 213 1.87 -10.27 12.24
CA MET A 213 2.60 -9.23 11.53
C MET A 213 2.16 -9.18 10.08
N ILE A 214 1.75 -8.01 9.61
CA ILE A 214 1.46 -7.79 8.19
C ILE A 214 2.72 -7.31 7.50
N ALA A 215 3.28 -8.18 6.65
CA ALA A 215 4.52 -7.94 5.92
C ALA A 215 4.26 -7.44 4.50
N LYS A 216 5.04 -6.46 4.07
CA LYS A 216 5.03 -5.90 2.72
C LYS A 216 6.43 -5.99 2.13
N MET A 217 6.67 -7.05 1.34
CA MET A 217 8.01 -7.39 0.85
C MET A 217 8.21 -6.97 -0.61
N GLY A 218 9.49 -6.78 -0.98
CA GLY A 218 9.90 -6.45 -2.35
C GLY A 218 9.49 -5.03 -2.76
N GLN A 219 9.44 -4.77 -4.06
CA GLN A 219 9.13 -3.46 -4.63
C GLN A 219 7.61 -3.26 -4.79
N ASP A 220 6.87 -3.45 -3.71
CA ASP A 220 5.41 -3.32 -3.68
C ASP A 220 4.97 -2.22 -2.71
N GLY A 221 4.59 -1.06 -3.26
CA GLY A 221 4.13 0.10 -2.50
C GLY A 221 2.61 0.16 -2.24
N HIS A 222 1.84 -0.88 -2.60
CA HIS A 222 0.38 -0.90 -2.44
C HIS A 222 -0.01 -1.21 -0.98
N ASP A 223 0.12 -0.25 -0.09
CA ASP A 223 -0.04 -0.44 1.36
C ASP A 223 -1.50 -0.38 1.86
N ARG A 224 -2.42 0.17 1.07
CA ARG A 224 -3.83 0.35 1.49
C ARG A 224 -4.48 -0.97 1.89
N GLY A 225 -4.37 -2.00 1.04
CA GLY A 225 -4.95 -3.32 1.32
C GLY A 225 -4.39 -3.94 2.59
N ALA A 226 -3.08 -3.88 2.78
CA ALA A 226 -2.41 -4.35 3.99
C ALA A 226 -2.95 -3.66 5.27
N LYS A 227 -3.17 -2.36 5.22
CA LYS A 227 -3.68 -1.58 6.37
C LYS A 227 -5.15 -1.87 6.67
N VAL A 228 -5.98 -2.03 5.64
CA VAL A 228 -7.40 -2.43 5.84
C VAL A 228 -7.49 -3.80 6.49
N VAL A 229 -6.68 -4.77 6.01
CA VAL A 229 -6.62 -6.11 6.60
C VAL A 229 -6.11 -6.05 8.03
N ALA A 230 -5.07 -5.26 8.31
CA ALA A 230 -4.56 -5.03 9.66
C ALA A 230 -5.64 -4.48 10.61
N THR A 231 -6.44 -3.52 10.14
CA THR A 231 -7.58 -2.97 10.90
C THR A 231 -8.62 -4.05 11.18
N GLY A 232 -8.95 -4.88 10.17
CA GLY A 232 -9.90 -6.00 10.34
C GLY A 232 -9.42 -6.99 11.38
N TYR A 233 -8.15 -7.41 11.34
CA TYR A 233 -7.58 -8.31 12.35
C TYR A 233 -7.55 -7.69 13.75
N ALA A 234 -7.18 -6.42 13.87
CA ALA A 234 -7.20 -5.71 15.16
C ALA A 234 -8.63 -5.67 15.75
N ASP A 235 -9.63 -5.41 14.92
CA ASP A 235 -11.04 -5.39 15.31
C ASP A 235 -11.59 -6.79 15.65
N CYS A 236 -10.99 -7.86 15.10
CA CYS A 236 -11.26 -9.25 15.50
C CYS A 236 -10.57 -9.67 16.79
N GLY A 237 -9.69 -8.84 17.36
CA GLY A 237 -9.02 -9.13 18.63
C GLY A 237 -7.59 -9.65 18.51
N PHE A 238 -6.95 -9.55 17.34
CA PHE A 238 -5.52 -9.79 17.18
C PHE A 238 -4.69 -8.61 17.70
N ASP A 239 -3.50 -8.90 18.20
CA ASP A 239 -2.42 -7.92 18.30
C ASP A 239 -1.75 -7.84 16.91
N VAL A 240 -1.74 -6.65 16.32
CA VAL A 240 -1.29 -6.46 14.92
C VAL A 240 -0.05 -5.61 14.85
N ASP A 241 1.01 -6.17 14.27
CA ASP A 241 2.22 -5.44 13.91
C ASP A 241 2.23 -5.14 12.39
N MET A 242 2.65 -3.93 12.03
CA MET A 242 2.82 -3.54 10.64
C MET A 242 4.30 -3.47 10.30
N GLY A 243 4.78 -4.36 9.44
CA GLY A 243 6.12 -4.29 8.89
C GLY A 243 6.33 -3.06 7.99
N PRO A 244 7.55 -2.53 7.89
CA PRO A 244 7.89 -1.48 6.94
C PRO A 244 7.64 -1.90 5.49
N LEU A 245 7.47 -0.92 4.60
CA LEU A 245 7.41 -1.18 3.16
C LEU A 245 8.78 -1.60 2.62
N PHE A 246 8.76 -2.40 1.56
CA PHE A 246 9.94 -2.81 0.79
C PHE A 246 10.94 -3.71 1.54
N GLN A 247 10.50 -4.41 2.56
CA GLN A 247 11.33 -5.38 3.28
C GLN A 247 11.80 -6.50 2.35
N THR A 248 12.98 -7.01 2.64
CA THR A 248 13.42 -8.31 2.14
C THR A 248 12.75 -9.44 2.96
N PRO A 249 12.61 -10.66 2.42
CA PRO A 249 12.13 -11.79 3.19
C PRO A 249 12.88 -12.05 4.49
N ALA A 250 14.21 -11.86 4.50
CA ALA A 250 15.04 -12.02 5.69
C ALA A 250 14.76 -10.97 6.77
N GLU A 251 14.53 -9.71 6.38
CA GLU A 251 14.15 -8.64 7.31
C GLU A 251 12.76 -8.91 7.89
N ALA A 252 11.79 -9.26 7.05
CA ALA A 252 10.43 -9.56 7.49
C ALA A 252 10.39 -10.78 8.43
N ALA A 253 11.16 -11.83 8.14
CA ALA A 253 11.25 -13.00 9.01
C ALA A 253 11.88 -12.67 10.37
N ARG A 254 12.93 -11.83 10.39
CA ARG A 254 13.56 -11.37 11.64
C ARG A 254 12.57 -10.57 12.48
N ASP A 255 11.90 -9.59 11.88
CA ASP A 255 10.90 -8.76 12.59
C ASP A 255 9.77 -9.63 13.16
N ALA A 256 9.30 -10.64 12.41
CA ALA A 256 8.29 -11.59 12.86
C ALA A 256 8.74 -12.38 14.10
N VAL A 257 10.00 -12.82 14.12
CA VAL A 257 10.59 -13.56 15.26
C VAL A 257 10.81 -12.63 16.46
N GLU A 258 11.35 -11.42 16.24
CA GLU A 258 11.60 -10.44 17.30
C GLU A 258 10.30 -9.96 17.97
N ASN A 259 9.22 -9.84 17.19
CA ASN A 259 7.89 -9.50 17.71
C ASN A 259 7.13 -10.70 18.27
N ASP A 260 7.71 -11.91 18.21
CA ASP A 260 7.11 -13.16 18.68
C ASP A 260 5.67 -13.34 18.18
N VAL A 261 5.47 -13.23 16.87
CA VAL A 261 4.16 -13.39 16.25
C VAL A 261 3.77 -14.84 16.06
N HIS A 262 2.48 -15.12 16.03
CA HIS A 262 1.94 -16.43 15.69
C HIS A 262 1.74 -16.59 14.18
N VAL A 263 1.51 -15.45 13.49
CA VAL A 263 1.18 -15.43 12.07
C VAL A 263 1.92 -14.30 11.36
N VAL A 264 2.41 -14.59 10.14
CA VAL A 264 2.86 -13.55 9.20
C VAL A 264 1.87 -13.48 8.04
N GLY A 265 1.21 -12.33 7.90
CA GLY A 265 0.34 -12.03 6.78
C GLY A 265 1.11 -11.30 5.67
N VAL A 266 1.35 -11.96 4.54
CA VAL A 266 2.05 -11.37 3.40
C VAL A 266 1.05 -10.72 2.46
N SER A 267 1.16 -9.41 2.25
CA SER A 267 0.33 -8.68 1.28
C SER A 267 1.10 -8.47 -0.03
N SER A 268 0.60 -9.05 -1.14
CA SER A 268 1.24 -8.99 -2.45
C SER A 268 0.28 -8.52 -3.54
N LEU A 269 0.61 -7.38 -4.19
CA LEU A 269 -0.10 -6.84 -5.34
C LEU A 269 0.78 -6.65 -6.58
N ALA A 270 2.10 -6.82 -6.47
CA ALA A 270 3.06 -6.61 -7.55
C ALA A 270 3.64 -7.93 -8.10
N ALA A 271 2.83 -9.00 -8.14
CA ALA A 271 3.19 -10.32 -8.66
C ALA A 271 4.46 -10.97 -8.03
N GLY A 272 4.86 -10.54 -6.83
CA GLY A 272 6.03 -11.07 -6.12
C GLY A 272 5.79 -12.35 -5.32
N HIS A 273 4.54 -12.84 -5.24
CA HIS A 273 4.13 -13.94 -4.36
C HIS A 273 4.90 -15.24 -4.61
N LYS A 274 5.13 -15.62 -5.87
CA LYS A 274 5.85 -16.87 -6.22
C LYS A 274 7.32 -16.86 -5.81
N THR A 275 7.92 -15.70 -5.68
CA THR A 275 9.34 -15.55 -5.29
C THR A 275 9.48 -15.26 -3.80
N LEU A 276 8.71 -14.32 -3.27
CA LEU A 276 8.94 -13.77 -1.93
C LEU A 276 8.30 -14.61 -0.82
N ILE A 277 7.15 -15.29 -1.10
CA ILE A 277 6.49 -16.12 -0.08
C ILE A 277 7.31 -17.37 0.24
N PRO A 278 7.81 -18.16 -0.73
CA PRO A 278 8.71 -19.27 -0.41
C PRO A 278 9.99 -18.81 0.33
N GLN A 279 10.52 -17.65 -0.05
CA GLN A 279 11.72 -17.11 0.62
C GLN A 279 11.49 -16.76 2.08
N ILE A 280 10.35 -16.12 2.45
CA ILE A 280 10.09 -15.82 3.87
C ILE A 280 9.89 -17.12 4.68
N ILE A 281 9.26 -18.14 4.11
CA ILE A 281 9.11 -19.44 4.76
C ILE A 281 10.48 -20.06 5.03
N GLU A 282 11.40 -20.01 4.06
CA GLU A 282 12.77 -20.49 4.25
C GLU A 282 13.55 -19.69 5.31
N GLU A 283 13.38 -18.37 5.34
CA GLU A 283 14.03 -17.52 6.33
C GLU A 283 13.51 -17.80 7.75
N LEU A 284 12.20 -18.00 7.92
CA LEU A 284 11.61 -18.43 9.20
C LEU A 284 12.18 -19.78 9.65
N LYS A 285 12.33 -20.76 8.74
CA LYS A 285 12.97 -22.06 9.02
C LYS A 285 14.43 -21.91 9.48
N LYS A 286 15.21 -21.05 8.81
CA LYS A 286 16.59 -20.76 9.22
C LYS A 286 16.68 -20.17 10.63
N LEU A 287 15.67 -19.42 11.04
CA LEU A 287 15.56 -18.85 12.39
C LEU A 287 14.97 -19.79 13.43
N GLY A 288 14.64 -21.05 13.03
CA GLY A 288 14.06 -22.05 13.92
C GLY A 288 12.62 -21.77 14.35
N ARG A 289 11.87 -20.99 13.55
CA ARG A 289 10.47 -20.59 13.82
C ARG A 289 9.53 -21.09 12.72
N GLU A 290 9.59 -22.39 12.44
CA GLU A 290 8.68 -23.09 11.54
C GLU A 290 7.23 -23.14 12.06
N ASP A 291 7.04 -22.83 13.33
CA ASP A 291 5.76 -22.74 14.02
C ASP A 291 4.93 -21.52 13.60
N ILE A 292 5.57 -20.48 13.07
CA ILE A 292 4.89 -19.27 12.61
C ILE A 292 4.13 -19.57 11.31
N LEU A 293 2.81 -19.39 11.35
CA LEU A 293 1.96 -19.58 10.16
C LEU A 293 2.17 -18.44 9.16
N VAL A 294 2.30 -18.80 7.87
CA VAL A 294 2.39 -17.81 6.80
C VAL A 294 1.09 -17.81 6.01
N ILE A 295 0.41 -16.67 5.96
CA ILE A 295 -0.77 -16.45 5.14
C ILE A 295 -0.48 -15.42 4.06
N ALA A 296 -1.02 -15.62 2.87
CA ALA A 296 -0.82 -14.73 1.75
C ALA A 296 -2.15 -14.12 1.30
N GLY A 297 -2.13 -12.82 1.02
CA GLY A 297 -3.28 -12.10 0.53
C GLY A 297 -2.91 -11.03 -0.49
N GLY A 298 -3.91 -10.43 -1.11
CA GLY A 298 -3.76 -9.44 -2.17
C GLY A 298 -4.28 -9.98 -3.50
N VAL A 299 -3.61 -9.62 -4.60
CA VAL A 299 -3.98 -10.09 -5.94
C VAL A 299 -3.12 -11.30 -6.31
N ILE A 300 -3.59 -12.48 -5.89
CA ILE A 300 -2.94 -13.76 -6.17
C ILE A 300 -3.85 -14.56 -7.09
N PRO A 301 -3.39 -14.94 -8.30
CA PRO A 301 -4.16 -15.78 -9.21
C PRO A 301 -4.45 -17.16 -8.61
N ALA A 302 -5.67 -17.67 -8.80
CA ALA A 302 -6.07 -18.98 -8.27
C ALA A 302 -5.18 -20.13 -8.78
N GLN A 303 -4.64 -20.03 -9.99
CA GLN A 303 -3.71 -21.01 -10.56
C GLN A 303 -2.39 -21.13 -9.78
N ASP A 304 -2.02 -20.14 -8.96
CA ASP A 304 -0.79 -20.13 -8.18
C ASP A 304 -0.97 -20.67 -6.76
N TYR A 305 -2.21 -20.94 -6.34
CA TYR A 305 -2.50 -21.44 -4.98
C TYR A 305 -1.80 -22.76 -4.69
N ASP A 306 -1.87 -23.72 -5.62
CA ASP A 306 -1.22 -25.03 -5.45
C ASP A 306 0.30 -24.92 -5.30
N PHE A 307 0.91 -23.98 -5.99
CA PHE A 307 2.34 -23.69 -5.87
C PHE A 307 2.67 -23.15 -4.46
N LEU A 308 1.87 -22.20 -3.97
CA LEU A 308 2.08 -21.61 -2.65
C LEU A 308 1.83 -22.62 -1.52
N TYR A 309 0.78 -23.43 -1.59
CA TYR A 309 0.51 -24.48 -0.60
C TYR A 309 1.61 -25.56 -0.54
N LYS A 310 2.30 -25.82 -1.65
CA LYS A 310 3.45 -26.74 -1.66
C LYS A 310 4.71 -26.14 -1.07
N ALA A 311 4.78 -24.83 -1.03
CA ALA A 311 5.92 -24.11 -0.43
C ALA A 311 5.84 -24.04 1.11
N GLY A 312 4.60 -24.15 1.69
CA GLY A 312 4.40 -24.16 3.14
C GLY A 312 3.14 -23.46 3.60
#